data_8e159e4ebfb190c80b7723a0e2de31e3
#
_entry.id   8e159e4ebfb190c80b7723a0e2de31e3
#
_cell.length_a   1.000
_cell.length_b   1.000
_cell.length_c   1.000
_cell.angle_alpha   90.00
_cell.angle_beta   90.00
_cell.angle_gamma   90.00
#
_symmetry.space_group_name_H-M   'P 1'
#
loop_
_entity.id
_entity.type
_entity.pdbx_description
1 polymer ?
#
loop_
_entity_poly.entity_id
_entity_poly.type
_entity_poly.pdbx_seq_one_letter_code
_entity_poly.pdbx_strand_id
1 'polypeptide(L)'
;MSDSAPFRIALLGLGNLMRTDDAVGMLALHKLAESHLLPPEVRVIEGGTLGLDLLDSLRGISHLLVLDAVDTGAAPGTLKRFQGQEVDDLPVSKSVHLLGFSDLMGALRLIDAAPEDVVLLGVQPASTDWGTVLTLEVEPARRALMQAALEQLAQWTFEAPAHAPPATESSDLEIATWQSPGI
;
A
#
# COMPACT_ATOMS: atom_id res chain seq x y z
N MET A 1 3.71 -21.29 22.02
CA MET A 1 4.63 -21.17 20.87
C MET A 1 3.96 -20.17 19.95
N SER A 2 4.51 -18.99 19.84
CA SER A 2 3.92 -17.91 19.04
C SER A 2 4.16 -18.26 17.58
N ASP A 3 3.08 -18.62 16.89
CA ASP A 3 3.05 -18.76 15.44
C ASP A 3 3.00 -17.33 14.89
N SER A 4 4.18 -16.69 14.77
CA SER A 4 4.25 -15.37 14.16
C SER A 4 3.86 -15.51 12.70
N ALA A 5 2.68 -15.00 12.36
CA ALA A 5 2.22 -14.92 10.97
C ALA A 5 3.34 -14.33 10.09
N PRO A 6 3.50 -14.82 8.86
CA PRO A 6 4.56 -14.33 7.98
C PRO A 6 4.44 -12.82 7.81
N PHE A 7 5.56 -12.11 8.02
CA PHE A 7 5.67 -10.67 7.79
C PHE A 7 5.23 -10.35 6.35
N ARG A 8 4.24 -9.49 6.19
CA ARG A 8 3.66 -9.15 4.88
C ARG A 8 3.67 -7.65 4.70
N ILE A 9 4.35 -7.20 3.66
CA ILE A 9 4.49 -5.79 3.31
C ILE A 9 3.60 -5.49 2.11
N ALA A 10 2.89 -4.35 2.16
CA ALA A 10 2.18 -3.82 1.00
C ALA A 10 2.58 -2.38 0.70
N LEU A 11 2.62 -2.07 -0.59
CA LEU A 11 2.74 -0.73 -1.15
C LEU A 11 1.41 -0.36 -1.80
N LEU A 12 0.73 0.64 -1.25
CA LEU A 12 -0.58 1.13 -1.67
C LEU A 12 -0.43 2.50 -2.32
N GLY A 13 -0.90 2.67 -3.56
CA GLY A 13 -1.03 3.97 -4.21
C GLY A 13 -2.44 4.49 -4.12
N LEU A 14 -2.63 5.68 -3.61
CA LEU A 14 -3.90 6.41 -3.63
C LEU A 14 -3.82 7.56 -4.64
N GLY A 15 -4.97 8.04 -5.08
CA GLY A 15 -5.07 9.18 -5.99
C GLY A 15 -5.96 8.93 -7.21
N ASN A 16 -6.42 10.01 -7.82
CA ASN A 16 -7.24 9.97 -9.03
C ASN A 16 -6.39 10.37 -10.25
N LEU A 17 -6.17 9.43 -11.17
CA LEU A 17 -5.37 9.64 -12.40
C LEU A 17 -5.94 10.71 -13.36
N MET A 18 -7.17 11.16 -13.12
CA MET A 18 -7.81 12.21 -13.91
C MET A 18 -7.74 13.60 -13.25
N ARG A 19 -6.95 13.75 -12.17
CA ARG A 19 -6.89 14.98 -11.36
C ARG A 19 -5.47 15.40 -11.05
N THR A 20 -4.77 15.92 -12.05
CA THR A 20 -3.41 16.49 -11.97
C THR A 20 -2.54 15.88 -10.85
N ASP A 21 -2.17 16.63 -9.82
CA ASP A 21 -1.25 16.20 -8.77
C ASP A 21 -1.85 15.19 -7.79
N ASP A 22 -3.18 15.06 -7.77
CA ASP A 22 -3.87 14.00 -7.02
C ASP A 22 -3.43 12.59 -7.48
N ALA A 23 -2.96 12.49 -8.72
CA ALA A 23 -2.45 11.26 -9.31
C ALA A 23 -1.05 10.83 -8.83
N VAL A 24 -0.33 11.67 -8.06
CA VAL A 24 1.11 11.45 -7.80
C VAL A 24 1.40 10.12 -7.12
N GLY A 25 0.56 9.68 -6.17
CA GLY A 25 0.70 8.40 -5.48
C GLY A 25 0.56 7.21 -6.43
N MET A 26 -0.49 7.23 -7.27
CA MET A 26 -0.72 6.19 -8.29
C MET A 26 0.37 6.17 -9.35
N LEU A 27 0.80 7.33 -9.86
CA LEU A 27 1.86 7.40 -10.87
C LEU A 27 3.22 6.94 -10.33
N ALA A 28 3.52 7.22 -9.06
CA ALA A 28 4.71 6.69 -8.41
C ALA A 28 4.64 5.17 -8.24
N LEU A 29 3.48 4.64 -7.81
CA LEU A 29 3.24 3.21 -7.68
C LEU A 29 3.46 2.48 -9.01
N HIS A 30 2.83 2.94 -10.10
CA HIS A 30 2.96 2.33 -11.43
C HIS A 30 4.42 2.30 -11.86
N LYS A 31 5.15 3.43 -11.67
CA LYS A 31 6.56 3.51 -12.06
C LYS A 31 7.45 2.58 -11.24
N LEU A 32 7.18 2.42 -9.94
CA LEU A 32 7.88 1.44 -9.09
C LEU A 32 7.59 0.01 -9.53
N ALA A 33 6.34 -0.33 -9.83
CA ALA A 33 5.96 -1.65 -10.30
C ALA A 33 6.63 -2.05 -11.64
N GLU A 34 6.78 -1.09 -12.56
CA GLU A 34 7.47 -1.28 -13.83
C GLU A 34 9.01 -1.39 -13.70
N SER A 35 9.59 -0.81 -12.64
CA SER A 35 11.04 -0.64 -12.50
C SER A 35 11.81 -1.91 -12.12
N HIS A 36 11.15 -2.96 -11.67
CA HIS A 36 11.74 -4.16 -11.07
C HIS A 36 12.65 -3.89 -9.85
N LEU A 37 12.49 -2.72 -9.21
CA LEU A 37 13.26 -2.34 -8.01
C LEU A 37 12.57 -2.75 -6.72
N LEU A 38 11.29 -3.13 -6.78
CA LEU A 38 10.54 -3.56 -5.59
C LEU A 38 11.02 -4.94 -5.15
N PRO A 39 11.21 -5.15 -3.83
CA PRO A 39 11.45 -6.48 -3.29
C PRO A 39 10.28 -7.42 -3.64
N PRO A 40 10.57 -8.70 -3.97
CA PRO A 40 9.54 -9.64 -4.41
C PRO A 40 8.47 -9.95 -3.35
N GLU A 41 8.78 -9.69 -2.07
CA GLU A 41 7.87 -9.88 -0.95
C GLU A 41 6.83 -8.76 -0.83
N VAL A 42 7.02 -7.65 -1.53
CA VAL A 42 6.14 -6.48 -1.46
C VAL A 42 4.93 -6.68 -2.36
N ARG A 43 3.75 -6.68 -1.76
CA ARG A 43 2.49 -6.67 -2.49
C ARG A 43 2.16 -5.27 -2.98
N VAL A 44 2.03 -5.09 -4.28
CA VAL A 44 1.60 -3.82 -4.89
C VAL A 44 0.08 -3.78 -4.97
N ILE A 45 -0.53 -2.69 -4.49
CA ILE A 45 -1.98 -2.50 -4.46
C ILE A 45 -2.33 -1.15 -5.08
N GLU A 46 -3.11 -1.18 -6.16
CA GLU A 46 -3.69 0.01 -6.76
C GLU A 46 -4.96 0.38 -5.99
N GLY A 47 -4.85 1.37 -5.12
CA GLY A 47 -5.97 1.83 -4.32
C GLY A 47 -6.82 2.88 -5.05
N GLY A 48 -6.19 3.72 -5.84
CA GLY A 48 -6.90 4.77 -6.58
C GLY A 48 -7.74 5.63 -5.63
N THR A 49 -9.05 5.62 -5.84
CA THR A 49 -10.04 6.31 -4.99
C THR A 49 -10.90 5.35 -4.17
N LEU A 50 -10.52 4.07 -4.12
CA LEU A 50 -11.22 3.03 -3.38
C LEU A 50 -11.01 3.24 -1.86
N GLY A 51 -12.05 3.00 -1.10
CA GLY A 51 -12.00 3.01 0.37
C GLY A 51 -12.15 1.59 0.91
N LEU A 52 -13.34 1.27 1.46
CA LEU A 52 -13.64 -0.04 2.06
C LEU A 52 -13.48 -1.23 1.11
N ASP A 53 -13.56 -1.02 -0.20
CA ASP A 53 -13.35 -2.06 -1.21
C ASP A 53 -11.93 -2.67 -1.16
N LEU A 54 -10.97 -1.98 -0.52
CA LEU A 54 -9.60 -2.47 -0.31
C LEU A 54 -9.46 -3.41 0.90
N LEU A 55 -10.51 -3.62 1.68
CA LEU A 55 -10.46 -4.36 2.94
C LEU A 55 -9.87 -5.76 2.75
N ASP A 56 -10.35 -6.52 1.78
CA ASP A 56 -9.83 -7.88 1.52
C ASP A 56 -8.39 -7.86 0.98
N SER A 57 -8.01 -6.81 0.26
CA SER A 57 -6.65 -6.64 -0.24
C SER A 57 -5.63 -6.38 0.86
N LEU A 58 -6.05 -5.80 1.99
CA LEU A 58 -5.17 -5.48 3.12
C LEU A 58 -5.19 -6.53 4.23
N ARG A 59 -6.04 -7.54 4.16
CA ARG A 59 -6.05 -8.63 5.15
C ARG A 59 -4.71 -9.36 5.19
N GLY A 60 -4.18 -9.49 6.40
CA GLY A 60 -2.92 -10.18 6.66
C GLY A 60 -1.67 -9.39 6.23
N ILE A 61 -1.81 -8.09 5.93
CA ILE A 61 -0.69 -7.17 5.79
C ILE A 61 -0.29 -6.70 7.18
N SER A 62 1.01 -6.82 7.51
CA SER A 62 1.57 -6.33 8.77
C SER A 62 2.19 -4.93 8.63
N HIS A 63 2.74 -4.60 7.46
CA HIS A 63 3.37 -3.30 7.19
C HIS A 63 2.78 -2.69 5.92
N LEU A 64 2.22 -1.49 6.04
CA LEU A 64 1.54 -0.81 4.95
C LEU A 64 2.22 0.53 4.65
N LEU A 65 2.79 0.65 3.44
CA LEU A 65 3.30 1.90 2.89
C LEU A 65 2.27 2.50 1.93
N VAL A 66 1.83 3.72 2.22
CA VAL A 66 0.84 4.46 1.42
C VAL A 66 1.51 5.62 0.70
N LEU A 67 1.22 5.77 -0.59
CA LEU A 67 1.64 6.91 -1.42
C LEU A 67 0.40 7.72 -1.79
N ASP A 68 0.39 9.02 -1.50
CA ASP A 68 -0.77 9.90 -1.78
C ASP A 68 -0.37 11.35 -2.01
N ALA A 69 -1.30 12.14 -2.53
CA ALA A 69 -1.24 13.59 -2.52
C ALA A 69 -1.89 14.11 -1.22
N VAL A 70 -1.16 14.86 -0.40
CA VAL A 70 -1.64 15.34 0.90
C VAL A 70 -1.44 16.85 1.03
N ASP A 71 -2.53 17.58 1.23
CA ASP A 71 -2.48 19.01 1.50
C ASP A 71 -2.03 19.29 2.94
N THR A 72 -0.75 19.52 3.12
CA THR A 72 -0.16 19.87 4.43
C THR A 72 -0.01 21.37 4.63
N GLY A 73 -0.38 22.19 3.64
CA GLY A 73 -0.15 23.63 3.62
C GLY A 73 1.31 24.00 3.37
N ALA A 74 2.14 23.06 2.95
CA ALA A 74 3.55 23.30 2.57
C ALA A 74 3.65 23.84 1.13
N ALA A 75 4.87 24.16 0.69
CA ALA A 75 5.10 24.49 -0.70
C ALA A 75 4.80 23.25 -1.61
N PRO A 76 4.18 23.46 -2.80
CA PRO A 76 3.94 22.37 -3.74
C PRO A 76 5.18 21.52 -4.01
N GLY A 77 5.01 20.20 -4.14
CA GLY A 77 6.10 19.24 -4.31
C GLY A 77 6.84 18.88 -3.02
N THR A 78 6.47 19.46 -1.87
CA THR A 78 7.05 19.05 -0.58
C THR A 78 6.61 17.63 -0.23
N LEU A 79 7.58 16.74 -0.02
CA LEU A 79 7.35 15.38 0.48
C LEU A 79 7.33 15.40 2.02
N LYS A 80 6.32 14.77 2.60
CA LYS A 80 6.21 14.53 4.05
C LYS A 80 5.98 13.05 4.33
N ARG A 81 6.52 12.60 5.46
CA ARG A 81 6.33 11.25 6.00
C ARG A 81 5.52 11.33 7.29
N PHE A 82 4.51 10.48 7.38
CA PHE A 82 3.67 10.29 8.57
C PHE A 82 3.73 8.82 8.97
N GLN A 83 3.70 8.52 10.28
CA GLN A 83 3.76 7.14 10.76
C GLN A 83 2.87 6.95 11.98
N GLY A 84 2.25 5.77 12.08
CA GLY A 84 1.44 5.37 13.22
C GLY A 84 0.35 6.40 13.54
N GLN A 85 0.34 6.94 14.75
CA GLN A 85 -0.68 7.89 15.20
C GLN A 85 -0.75 9.17 14.35
N GLU A 86 0.37 9.62 13.76
CA GLU A 86 0.36 10.80 12.88
C GLU A 86 -0.51 10.59 11.63
N VAL A 87 -0.62 9.33 11.15
CA VAL A 87 -1.50 8.99 10.01
C VAL A 87 -2.96 9.06 10.44
N ASP A 88 -3.29 8.57 11.63
CA ASP A 88 -4.65 8.60 12.17
C ASP A 88 -5.12 10.03 12.50
N ASP A 89 -4.19 10.89 12.92
CA ASP A 89 -4.46 12.28 13.30
C ASP A 89 -4.54 13.22 12.08
N LEU A 90 -4.22 12.75 10.86
CA LEU A 90 -4.35 13.57 9.66
C LEU A 90 -5.81 13.95 9.42
N PRO A 91 -6.13 15.25 9.34
CA PRO A 91 -7.49 15.68 9.02
C PRO A 91 -7.91 15.15 7.64
N VAL A 92 -9.09 14.56 7.56
CA VAL A 92 -9.67 14.03 6.30
C VAL A 92 -9.80 15.08 5.19
N SER A 93 -9.79 16.36 5.55
CA SER A 93 -9.78 17.48 4.60
C SER A 93 -8.43 17.66 3.88
N LYS A 94 -7.38 16.94 4.29
CA LYS A 94 -6.02 17.06 3.74
C LYS A 94 -5.78 16.20 2.51
N SER A 95 -6.60 15.19 2.27
CA SER A 95 -6.66 14.43 1.03
C SER A 95 -8.09 13.91 0.84
N VAL A 96 -8.56 13.90 -0.38
CA VAL A 96 -9.89 13.35 -0.73
C VAL A 96 -9.97 11.85 -0.40
N HIS A 97 -8.83 11.17 -0.40
CA HIS A 97 -8.72 9.72 -0.19
C HIS A 97 -8.60 9.34 1.29
N LEU A 98 -8.16 10.28 2.16
CA LEU A 98 -7.97 10.01 3.60
C LEU A 98 -9.28 9.67 4.32
N LEU A 99 -10.42 10.16 3.87
CA LEU A 99 -11.70 9.75 4.46
C LEU A 99 -11.94 8.25 4.26
N GLY A 100 -11.89 7.78 3.01
CA GLY A 100 -12.05 6.35 2.70
C GLY A 100 -10.95 5.48 3.30
N PHE A 101 -9.71 5.98 3.37
CA PHE A 101 -8.59 5.29 4.00
C PHE A 101 -8.79 5.19 5.53
N SER A 102 -9.24 6.24 6.20
CA SER A 102 -9.55 6.22 7.64
C SER A 102 -10.67 5.22 7.96
N ASP A 103 -11.74 5.19 7.16
CA ASP A 103 -12.83 4.21 7.29
C ASP A 103 -12.31 2.78 7.10
N LEU A 104 -11.45 2.55 6.12
CA LEU A 104 -10.80 1.27 5.86
C LEU A 104 -9.95 0.82 7.04
N MET A 105 -9.11 1.69 7.59
CA MET A 105 -8.30 1.39 8.78
C MET A 105 -9.17 1.12 10.01
N GLY A 106 -10.26 1.87 10.18
CA GLY A 106 -11.27 1.61 11.21
C GLY A 106 -11.91 0.23 11.09
N ALA A 107 -12.31 -0.16 9.87
CA ALA A 107 -12.89 -1.48 9.60
C ALA A 107 -11.88 -2.62 9.84
N LEU A 108 -10.62 -2.44 9.42
CA LEU A 108 -9.55 -3.42 9.67
C LEU A 108 -9.28 -3.62 11.17
N ARG A 109 -9.33 -2.54 11.97
CA ARG A 109 -9.20 -2.61 13.44
C ARG A 109 -10.37 -3.38 14.08
N LEU A 110 -11.60 -3.16 13.59
CA LEU A 110 -12.78 -3.85 14.10
C LEU A 110 -12.75 -5.38 13.89
N ILE A 111 -12.01 -5.84 12.90
CA ILE A 111 -11.88 -7.29 12.59
C ILE A 111 -10.50 -7.84 12.98
N ASP A 112 -9.73 -7.13 13.81
CA ASP A 112 -8.37 -7.50 14.24
C ASP A 112 -7.41 -7.83 13.08
N ALA A 113 -7.54 -7.09 11.96
CA ALA A 113 -6.74 -7.28 10.74
C ALA A 113 -5.96 -6.02 10.33
N ALA A 114 -5.87 -5.01 11.20
CA ALA A 114 -5.12 -3.80 10.91
C ALA A 114 -3.61 -4.06 10.84
N PRO A 115 -2.88 -3.42 9.91
CA PRO A 115 -1.43 -3.47 9.89
C PRO A 115 -0.81 -2.97 11.21
N GLU A 116 0.29 -3.58 11.62
CA GLU A 116 1.04 -3.21 12.84
C GLU A 116 1.81 -1.91 12.65
N ASP A 117 2.34 -1.68 11.45
CA ASP A 117 3.03 -0.43 11.09
C ASP A 117 2.45 0.15 9.79
N VAL A 118 2.09 1.42 9.85
CA VAL A 118 1.55 2.18 8.72
C VAL A 118 2.39 3.44 8.52
N VAL A 119 2.96 3.57 7.33
CA VAL A 119 3.66 4.77 6.89
C VAL A 119 2.94 5.38 5.69
N LEU A 120 2.68 6.68 5.73
CA LEU A 120 2.15 7.44 4.62
C LEU A 120 3.20 8.44 4.14
N LEU A 121 3.54 8.37 2.86
CA LEU A 121 4.36 9.33 2.15
C LEU A 121 3.44 10.23 1.33
N GLY A 122 3.29 11.47 1.77
CA GLY A 122 2.40 12.46 1.18
C GLY A 122 3.16 13.55 0.44
N VAL A 123 2.76 13.87 -0.78
CA VAL A 123 3.29 14.99 -1.55
C VAL A 123 2.27 16.12 -1.56
N GLN A 124 2.74 17.34 -1.22
CA GLN A 124 1.92 18.56 -1.31
C GLN A 124 1.54 18.84 -2.76
N PRO A 125 0.25 18.81 -3.14
CA PRO A 125 -0.18 19.16 -4.49
C PRO A 125 -0.10 20.68 -4.73
N ALA A 126 0.08 21.09 -5.99
CA ALA A 126 -0.13 22.45 -6.45
C ALA A 126 -1.56 22.65 -6.95
N SER A 127 -2.10 21.66 -7.66
CA SER A 127 -3.47 21.62 -8.16
C SER A 127 -4.03 20.21 -8.14
N THR A 128 -5.32 20.09 -7.85
CA THR A 128 -6.10 18.85 -8.00
C THR A 128 -7.25 19.05 -8.98
N ASP A 129 -7.12 19.98 -9.94
CA ASP A 129 -8.08 20.20 -11.01
C ASP A 129 -8.08 19.01 -11.99
N TRP A 130 -9.05 19.00 -12.91
CA TRP A 130 -9.09 17.99 -13.96
C TRP A 130 -7.87 18.07 -14.85
N GLY A 131 -7.21 16.94 -15.05
CA GLY A 131 -6.01 16.82 -15.89
C GLY A 131 -5.31 15.48 -15.66
N THR A 132 -4.47 15.08 -16.62
CA THR A 132 -3.78 13.77 -16.60
C THR A 132 -2.27 13.92 -16.45
N VAL A 133 -1.78 15.13 -16.19
CA VAL A 133 -0.34 15.43 -16.09
C VAL A 133 -0.09 16.15 -14.77
N LEU A 134 0.96 15.75 -14.07
CA LEU A 134 1.42 16.44 -12.86
C LEU A 134 1.85 17.87 -13.21
N THR A 135 1.67 18.79 -12.27
CA THR A 135 2.22 20.16 -12.38
C THR A 135 3.74 20.13 -12.39
N LEU A 136 4.35 21.19 -12.89
CA LEU A 136 5.81 21.32 -12.95
C LEU A 136 6.46 21.33 -11.56
N GLU A 137 5.72 21.78 -10.55
CA GLU A 137 6.15 21.81 -9.15
C GLU A 137 6.19 20.41 -8.53
N VAL A 138 5.25 19.53 -8.92
CA VAL A 138 5.08 18.20 -8.30
C VAL A 138 5.81 17.08 -9.09
N GLU A 139 6.02 17.22 -10.40
CA GLU A 139 6.71 16.19 -11.18
C GLU A 139 8.11 15.81 -10.64
N PRO A 140 8.96 16.75 -10.17
CA PRO A 140 10.22 16.38 -9.53
C PRO A 140 10.02 15.61 -8.22
N ALA A 141 8.97 15.91 -7.44
CA ALA A 141 8.68 15.27 -6.17
C ALA A 141 8.29 13.79 -6.33
N ARG A 142 7.75 13.38 -7.47
CA ARG A 142 7.46 11.98 -7.78
C ARG A 142 8.70 11.09 -7.65
N ARG A 143 9.88 11.56 -8.09
CA ARG A 143 11.14 10.82 -7.94
C ARG A 143 11.55 10.71 -6.48
N ALA A 144 11.43 11.78 -5.71
CA ALA A 144 11.72 11.78 -4.29
C ALA A 144 10.78 10.83 -3.52
N LEU A 145 9.48 10.82 -3.89
CA LEU A 145 8.48 9.90 -3.34
C LEU A 145 8.85 8.44 -3.60
N MET A 146 9.23 8.11 -4.84
CA MET A 146 9.66 6.75 -5.19
C MET A 146 10.92 6.33 -4.43
N GLN A 147 11.91 7.22 -4.30
CA GLN A 147 13.13 6.97 -3.55
C GLN A 147 12.82 6.70 -2.06
N ALA A 148 12.04 7.55 -1.43
CA ALA A 148 11.63 7.38 -0.03
C ALA A 148 10.83 6.08 0.17
N ALA A 149 10.00 5.70 -0.80
CA ALA A 149 9.27 4.44 -0.77
C ALA A 149 10.22 3.22 -0.79
N LEU A 150 11.21 3.22 -1.69
CA LEU A 150 12.20 2.14 -1.76
C LEU A 150 13.04 2.05 -0.47
N GLU A 151 13.43 3.19 0.11
CA GLU A 151 14.16 3.23 1.39
C GLU A 151 13.32 2.64 2.53
N GLN A 152 12.05 3.01 2.63
CA GLN A 152 11.15 2.46 3.66
C GLN A 152 10.91 0.95 3.47
N LEU A 153 10.69 0.51 2.24
CA LEU A 153 10.49 -0.91 1.93
C LEU A 153 11.76 -1.73 2.21
N ALA A 154 12.94 -1.19 1.87
CA ALA A 154 14.23 -1.83 2.17
C ALA A 154 14.45 -1.98 3.69
N GLN A 155 14.08 -0.97 4.48
CA GLN A 155 14.15 -1.05 5.94
C GLN A 155 13.29 -2.21 6.45
N TRP A 156 12.03 -2.30 6.06
CA TRP A 156 11.13 -3.35 6.53
C TRP A 156 11.51 -4.74 6.05
N THR A 157 12.01 -4.88 4.81
CA THR A 157 12.49 -6.18 4.31
C THR A 157 13.78 -6.64 5.00
N PHE A 158 14.65 -5.72 5.43
CA PHE A 158 15.84 -6.04 6.20
C PHE A 158 15.50 -6.44 7.64
N GLU A 159 14.49 -5.82 8.26
CA GLU A 159 14.02 -6.12 9.62
C GLU A 159 13.18 -7.41 9.66
N ALA A 160 12.61 -7.83 8.52
CA ALA A 160 11.86 -9.07 8.44
C ALA A 160 12.77 -10.28 8.68
N PRO A 161 12.42 -11.22 9.57
CA PRO A 161 13.16 -12.47 9.69
C PRO A 161 13.16 -13.21 8.34
N ALA A 162 14.33 -13.75 7.94
CA ALA A 162 14.50 -14.46 6.68
C ALA A 162 13.36 -15.46 6.48
N HIS A 163 12.55 -15.24 5.45
CA HIS A 163 11.35 -16.02 5.18
C HIS A 163 11.74 -17.46 4.80
N ALA A 164 11.29 -18.44 5.56
CA ALA A 164 11.26 -19.82 5.06
C ALA A 164 10.29 -19.86 3.87
N PRO A 165 10.67 -20.44 2.73
CA PRO A 165 9.75 -20.58 1.61
C PRO A 165 8.49 -21.30 2.07
N PRO A 166 7.30 -20.95 1.54
CA PRO A 166 6.07 -21.64 1.90
C PRO A 166 6.30 -23.14 1.71
N ALA A 167 5.96 -23.92 2.73
CA ALA A 167 5.97 -25.36 2.60
C ALA A 167 5.12 -25.69 1.38
N THR A 168 5.74 -26.29 0.38
CA THR A 168 5.01 -26.86 -0.74
C THR A 168 4.07 -27.89 -0.12
N GLU A 169 2.77 -27.58 -0.10
CA GLU A 169 1.76 -28.59 0.16
C GLU A 169 1.98 -29.68 -0.90
N SER A 170 2.61 -30.75 -0.46
CA SER A 170 2.62 -31.98 -1.24
C SER A 170 1.16 -32.39 -1.34
N SER A 171 0.59 -32.19 -2.50
CA SER A 171 -0.70 -32.75 -2.87
C SER A 171 -0.54 -34.27 -2.96
N ASP A 172 -0.58 -34.97 -1.83
CA ASP A 172 -0.91 -36.35 -1.80
C ASP A 172 -2.40 -36.49 -2.12
N LEU A 173 -2.70 -36.43 -3.40
CA LEU A 173 -3.94 -36.89 -3.96
C LEU A 173 -3.96 -38.42 -3.76
N GLU A 174 -4.49 -38.86 -2.60
CA GLU A 174 -4.96 -40.24 -2.47
C GLU A 174 -6.08 -40.43 -3.50
N ILE A 175 -5.73 -41.08 -4.61
CA ILE A 175 -6.68 -41.59 -5.58
C ILE A 175 -7.42 -42.71 -4.88
N ALA A 176 -8.60 -42.42 -4.33
CA ALA A 176 -9.52 -43.43 -3.88
C ALA A 176 -9.93 -44.31 -5.09
N THR A 177 -9.36 -45.49 -5.18
CA THR A 177 -9.78 -46.50 -6.17
C THR A 177 -11.20 -46.94 -5.86
N TRP A 178 -12.13 -46.53 -6.70
CA TRP A 178 -13.49 -47.06 -6.72
C TRP A 178 -13.45 -48.55 -7.05
N GLN A 179 -13.82 -49.41 -6.11
CA GLN A 179 -14.11 -50.81 -6.38
C GLN A 179 -15.61 -50.94 -6.65
N SER A 180 -15.97 -51.38 -7.87
CA SER A 180 -17.35 -51.73 -8.23
C SER A 180 -17.80 -52.95 -7.45
N PRO A 181 -19.02 -52.97 -6.89
CA PRO A 181 -19.59 -54.18 -6.32
C PRO A 181 -19.94 -55.14 -7.46
N GLY A 182 -19.37 -56.35 -7.41
CA GLY A 182 -19.67 -57.42 -8.33
C GLY A 182 -21.12 -57.91 -8.25
N ILE A 183 -21.66 -58.32 -9.38
CA ILE A 183 -22.93 -58.98 -9.59
C ILE A 183 -22.84 -60.39 -9.08
#